data_bd07c9e69b5026640b9c26f7fa63b783
#
_entry.id   bd07c9e69b5026640b9c26f7fa63b783
#
_cell.length_a   1.000
_cell.length_b   1.000
_cell.length_c   1.000
_cell.angle_alpha   90.00
_cell.angle_beta   90.00
_cell.angle_gamma   90.00
#
_symmetry.space_group_name_H-M   'P 1'
#
loop_
_entity.id
_entity.type
_entity.pdbx_description
1 polymer ?
#
loop_
_entity_poly.entity_id
_entity_poly.type
_entity_poly.pdbx_seq_one_letter_code
_entity_poly.pdbx_strand_id
1 'polypeptide(L)'
;MDIVDEPVGRDDPVRVRSAIDAPSRRLWLVKWCVLAVPHYPILIGLYLLYPLVTIAAGIAILFTGRYPRPLFDFNVGVLRWSWRLMNYRFPMNCTDKYPPFTLASVPDYPADLEVDYPESLTNRAVLLQRWLLGLPQIILCWSLEPFLQTLCVVNAVWLLCIGTINQGMFDLLMGIVRWRYRVAVYVSLMRDEYPPFRMDLGSVQVGHGSP
;
A
#
# COMPACT_ATOMS: atom_id res chain seq x y z
N MET A 1 13.99 31.72 -7.03
CA MET A 1 13.14 31.03 -8.01
C MET A 1 12.61 29.80 -7.27
N ASP A 2 11.54 30.07 -6.51
CA ASP A 2 10.98 29.11 -5.58
C ASP A 2 10.27 28.01 -6.38
N ILE A 3 10.87 26.83 -6.38
CA ILE A 3 10.19 25.62 -6.86
C ILE A 3 9.16 25.29 -5.78
N VAL A 4 7.93 25.72 -6.02
CA VAL A 4 6.78 25.30 -5.22
C VAL A 4 6.64 23.79 -5.43
N ASP A 5 7.05 23.02 -4.43
CA ASP A 5 6.76 21.59 -4.32
C ASP A 5 5.22 21.43 -4.28
N GLU A 6 4.61 21.25 -5.42
CA GLU A 6 3.25 20.73 -5.45
C GLU A 6 3.31 19.27 -4.99
N PRO A 7 2.67 18.93 -3.86
CA PRO A 7 2.61 17.54 -3.41
C PRO A 7 1.78 16.74 -4.43
N VAL A 8 2.45 15.97 -5.24
CA VAL A 8 1.83 15.01 -6.17
C VAL A 8 0.82 14.17 -5.38
N GLY A 9 -0.46 14.33 -5.70
CA GLY A 9 -1.54 13.50 -5.19
C GLY A 9 -2.36 14.07 -4.05
N ARG A 10 -2.44 15.38 -3.86
CA ARG A 10 -3.37 15.98 -2.88
C ARG A 10 -4.83 15.63 -3.19
N ASP A 11 -5.15 15.38 -4.46
CA ASP A 11 -6.50 15.02 -4.93
C ASP A 11 -6.71 13.51 -5.07
N ASP A 12 -5.69 12.67 -4.80
CA ASP A 12 -5.86 11.22 -4.87
C ASP A 12 -6.48 10.70 -3.56
N PRO A 13 -7.67 10.09 -3.63
CA PRO A 13 -8.35 9.56 -2.45
C PRO A 13 -7.64 8.39 -1.78
N VAL A 14 -6.65 7.80 -2.44
CA VAL A 14 -5.81 6.71 -1.93
C VAL A 14 -4.36 7.18 -1.94
N ARG A 15 -3.87 7.57 -0.78
CA ARG A 15 -2.51 8.10 -0.62
C ARG A 15 -1.59 7.05 -0.01
N VAL A 16 -0.68 6.55 -0.84
CA VAL A 16 0.39 5.63 -0.42
C VAL A 16 1.69 6.41 -0.32
N ARG A 17 2.19 6.59 0.90
CA ARG A 17 3.45 7.31 1.17
C ARG A 17 4.55 6.34 1.55
N SER A 18 5.75 6.60 1.05
CA SER A 18 6.99 5.95 1.46
C SER A 18 8.13 6.96 1.37
N ALA A 19 9.01 6.95 2.37
CA ALA A 19 10.26 7.68 2.35
C ALA A 19 11.43 6.69 2.47
N ILE A 20 12.52 6.97 1.77
CA ILE A 20 13.76 6.21 1.89
C ILE A 20 14.53 6.78 3.09
N ASP A 21 14.67 5.96 4.15
CA ASP A 21 15.38 6.31 5.38
C ASP A 21 16.64 5.45 5.48
N ALA A 22 17.66 5.79 4.69
CA ALA A 22 19.01 5.22 4.63
C ALA A 22 19.15 3.76 5.14
N PRO A 23 18.62 2.75 4.45
CA PRO A 23 18.60 1.38 4.94
C PRO A 23 20.02 0.79 5.01
N SER A 24 20.29 0.03 6.07
CA SER A 24 21.56 -0.66 6.26
C SER A 24 21.70 -1.86 5.31
N ARG A 25 22.81 -1.93 4.57
CA ARG A 25 23.12 -3.06 3.66
C ARG A 25 23.12 -4.42 4.35
N ARG A 26 23.52 -4.46 5.62
CA ARG A 26 23.78 -5.70 6.36
C ARG A 26 22.54 -6.29 7.01
N LEU A 27 21.52 -5.45 7.25
CA LEU A 27 20.34 -5.85 8.02
C LEU A 27 19.21 -6.45 7.16
N TRP A 28 19.28 -6.38 5.85
CA TRP A 28 18.18 -6.81 4.99
C TRP A 28 17.80 -8.30 5.15
N LEU A 29 18.79 -9.19 5.27
CA LEU A 29 18.55 -10.62 5.51
C LEU A 29 17.93 -10.85 6.91
N VAL A 30 18.47 -10.18 7.93
CA VAL A 30 17.96 -10.29 9.30
C VAL A 30 16.54 -9.75 9.39
N LYS A 31 16.24 -8.65 8.73
CA LYS A 31 14.89 -8.10 8.64
C LYS A 31 13.92 -9.10 8.02
N TRP A 32 14.31 -9.69 6.90
CA TRP A 32 13.46 -10.61 6.16
C TRP A 32 13.27 -11.95 6.89
N CYS A 33 14.35 -12.57 7.34
CA CYS A 33 14.32 -13.92 7.91
C CYS A 33 13.88 -13.98 9.39
N VAL A 34 14.08 -12.90 10.16
CA VAL A 34 13.89 -12.93 11.61
C VAL A 34 12.90 -11.86 12.07
N LEU A 35 13.18 -10.60 11.77
CA LEU A 35 12.42 -9.48 12.32
C LEU A 35 11.01 -9.33 11.73
N ALA A 36 10.80 -9.78 10.51
CA ALA A 36 9.46 -9.77 9.88
C ALA A 36 8.59 -10.96 10.32
N VAL A 37 9.19 -12.04 10.85
CA VAL A 37 8.47 -13.28 11.21
C VAL A 37 7.29 -13.04 12.16
N PRO A 38 7.40 -12.28 13.26
CA PRO A 38 6.28 -12.10 14.17
C PRO A 38 5.06 -11.37 13.55
N HIS A 39 5.27 -10.62 12.45
CA HIS A 39 4.16 -9.97 11.74
C HIS A 39 3.33 -10.93 10.89
N TYR A 40 3.95 -12.02 10.36
CA TYR A 40 3.26 -12.91 9.42
C TYR A 40 2.04 -13.62 10.02
N PRO A 41 2.11 -14.27 11.22
CA PRO A 41 0.94 -14.94 11.79
C PRO A 41 -0.21 -13.97 12.04
N ILE A 42 0.10 -12.74 12.47
CA ILE A 42 -0.91 -11.72 12.72
C ILE A 42 -1.53 -11.26 11.39
N LEU A 43 -0.71 -10.97 10.38
CA LEU A 43 -1.21 -10.58 9.06
C LEU A 43 -2.00 -11.70 8.39
N ILE A 44 -1.62 -12.97 8.54
CA ILE A 44 -2.41 -14.11 8.03
C ILE A 44 -3.80 -14.08 8.66
N GLY A 45 -3.89 -13.92 9.99
CA GLY A 45 -5.18 -13.79 10.68
C GLY A 45 -6.00 -12.60 10.19
N LEU A 46 -5.37 -11.44 10.03
CA LEU A 46 -6.02 -10.24 9.50
C LEU A 46 -6.48 -10.42 8.05
N TYR A 47 -5.67 -11.06 7.20
CA TYR A 47 -6.05 -11.34 5.81
C TYR A 47 -7.17 -12.38 5.67
N LEU A 48 -7.31 -13.30 6.62
CA LEU A 48 -8.48 -14.20 6.69
C LEU A 48 -9.75 -13.44 7.08
N LEU A 49 -9.65 -12.46 7.97
CA LEU A 49 -10.77 -11.62 8.38
C LEU A 49 -11.13 -10.56 7.33
N TYR A 50 -10.17 -10.06 6.58
CA TYR A 50 -10.35 -8.99 5.59
C TYR A 50 -11.50 -9.24 4.59
N PRO A 51 -11.57 -10.39 3.88
CA PRO A 51 -12.69 -10.66 2.97
C PRO A 51 -14.03 -10.81 3.70
N LEU A 52 -14.05 -11.36 4.91
CA LEU A 52 -15.27 -11.49 5.70
C LEU A 52 -15.82 -10.12 6.09
N VAL A 53 -14.92 -9.21 6.54
CA VAL A 53 -15.27 -7.82 6.86
C VAL A 53 -15.74 -7.08 5.61
N THR A 54 -15.10 -7.32 4.46
CA THR A 54 -15.50 -6.73 3.17
C THR A 54 -16.90 -7.21 2.75
N ILE A 55 -17.21 -8.49 2.90
CA ILE A 55 -18.55 -9.04 2.62
C ILE A 55 -19.59 -8.43 3.57
N ALA A 56 -19.28 -8.37 4.87
CA ALA A 56 -20.16 -7.74 5.86
C ALA A 56 -20.42 -6.26 5.54
N ALA A 57 -19.38 -5.53 5.13
CA ALA A 57 -19.49 -4.16 4.67
C ALA A 57 -20.37 -4.05 3.41
N GLY A 58 -20.20 -4.96 2.44
CA GLY A 58 -21.03 -5.02 1.24
C GLY A 58 -22.51 -5.22 1.55
N ILE A 59 -22.82 -6.15 2.48
CA ILE A 59 -24.18 -6.36 2.97
C ILE A 59 -24.73 -5.09 3.64
N ALA A 60 -23.93 -4.46 4.50
CA ALA A 60 -24.34 -3.22 5.16
C ALA A 60 -24.62 -2.09 4.15
N ILE A 61 -23.77 -1.95 3.12
CA ILE A 61 -23.97 -0.96 2.05
C ILE A 61 -25.27 -1.21 1.28
N LEU A 62 -25.63 -2.48 1.00
CA LEU A 62 -26.89 -2.83 0.34
C LEU A 62 -28.12 -2.32 1.11
N PHE A 63 -28.10 -2.38 2.43
CA PHE A 63 -29.23 -1.95 3.25
C PHE A 63 -29.18 -0.45 3.61
N THR A 64 -27.99 0.07 3.92
CA THR A 64 -27.84 1.44 4.45
C THR A 64 -27.39 2.47 3.42
N GLY A 65 -26.78 2.03 2.32
CA GLY A 65 -26.13 2.92 1.33
C GLY A 65 -24.81 3.54 1.82
N ARG A 66 -24.32 3.12 2.99
CA ARG A 66 -23.09 3.67 3.59
C ARG A 66 -22.16 2.55 4.04
N TYR A 67 -20.87 2.79 3.94
CA TYR A 67 -19.86 1.90 4.50
C TYR A 67 -19.79 2.10 6.02
N PRO A 68 -19.97 1.07 6.87
CA PRO A 68 -19.83 1.24 8.31
C PRO A 68 -18.40 1.64 8.69
N ARG A 69 -18.24 2.74 9.42
CA ARG A 69 -16.92 3.28 9.82
C ARG A 69 -15.99 2.24 10.44
N PRO A 70 -16.40 1.42 11.42
CA PRO A 70 -15.52 0.44 12.04
C PRO A 70 -14.97 -0.59 11.06
N LEU A 71 -15.79 -1.03 10.09
CA LEU A 71 -15.36 -2.00 9.07
C LEU A 71 -14.42 -1.35 8.05
N PHE A 72 -14.65 -0.08 7.72
CA PHE A 72 -13.77 0.70 6.86
C PHE A 72 -12.40 0.88 7.50
N ASP A 73 -12.36 1.36 8.75
CA ASP A 73 -11.11 1.63 9.48
C ASP A 73 -10.30 0.35 9.70
N PHE A 74 -10.97 -0.78 9.94
CA PHE A 74 -10.32 -2.09 10.01
C PHE A 74 -9.66 -2.46 8.68
N ASN A 75 -10.38 -2.39 7.57
CA ASN A 75 -9.85 -2.75 6.27
C ASN A 75 -8.69 -1.84 5.83
N VAL A 76 -8.81 -0.53 6.03
CA VAL A 76 -7.71 0.43 5.81
C VAL A 76 -6.50 0.08 6.69
N GLY A 77 -6.74 -0.25 7.95
CA GLY A 77 -5.70 -0.64 8.90
C GLY A 77 -4.93 -1.89 8.46
N VAL A 78 -5.62 -2.91 7.96
CA VAL A 78 -4.98 -4.14 7.43
C VAL A 78 -4.09 -3.82 6.23
N LEU A 79 -4.59 -3.02 5.29
CA LEU A 79 -3.81 -2.58 4.13
C LEU A 79 -2.59 -1.74 4.56
N ARG A 80 -2.78 -0.82 5.51
CA ARG A 80 -1.71 0.02 6.07
C ARG A 80 -0.62 -0.79 6.73
N TRP A 81 -0.97 -1.77 7.58
CA TRP A 81 0.02 -2.62 8.21
C TRP A 81 0.80 -3.47 7.20
N SER A 82 0.10 -4.04 6.22
CA SER A 82 0.76 -4.81 5.15
C SER A 82 1.73 -3.93 4.36
N TRP A 83 1.35 -2.67 4.08
CA TRP A 83 2.21 -1.70 3.41
C TRP A 83 3.48 -1.39 4.23
N ARG A 84 3.34 -1.11 5.53
CA ARG A 84 4.48 -0.86 6.42
C ARG A 84 5.45 -2.03 6.44
N LEU A 85 4.93 -3.25 6.54
CA LEU A 85 5.77 -4.44 6.54
C LEU A 85 6.46 -4.62 5.18
N MET A 86 5.78 -4.37 4.07
CA MET A 86 6.38 -4.43 2.73
C MET A 86 7.48 -3.39 2.54
N ASN A 87 7.30 -2.19 3.07
CA ASN A 87 8.28 -1.10 3.04
C ASN A 87 9.52 -1.42 3.91
N TYR A 88 9.32 -2.06 5.06
CA TYR A 88 10.38 -2.45 5.98
C TYR A 88 11.23 -3.61 5.47
N ARG A 89 10.57 -4.67 5.01
CA ARG A 89 11.23 -5.88 4.56
C ARG A 89 11.58 -5.82 3.08
N PHE A 90 12.34 -6.82 2.61
CA PHE A 90 12.35 -7.15 1.20
C PHE A 90 10.89 -7.30 0.70
N PRO A 91 10.47 -6.68 -0.40
CA PRO A 91 11.29 -6.18 -1.50
C PRO A 91 11.69 -4.71 -1.46
N MET A 92 11.02 -3.87 -0.71
CA MET A 92 11.28 -2.41 -0.74
C MET A 92 12.52 -2.02 0.06
N ASN A 93 12.64 -2.55 1.29
CA ASN A 93 13.75 -2.31 2.21
C ASN A 93 14.15 -0.83 2.35
N CYS A 94 13.16 0.05 2.49
CA CYS A 94 13.36 1.50 2.47
C CYS A 94 13.76 2.07 3.83
N THR A 95 13.55 1.35 4.92
CA THR A 95 13.81 1.84 6.29
C THR A 95 14.34 0.74 7.20
N ASP A 96 15.14 1.13 8.21
CA ASP A 96 15.56 0.24 9.29
C ASP A 96 14.64 0.33 10.52
N LYS A 97 13.68 1.28 10.54
CA LYS A 97 12.70 1.41 11.62
C LYS A 97 11.75 0.21 11.64
N TYR A 98 11.66 -0.46 12.79
CA TYR A 98 10.78 -1.61 12.96
C TYR A 98 9.31 -1.21 12.83
N PRO A 99 8.48 -1.93 12.04
CA PRO A 99 7.07 -1.57 11.87
C PRO A 99 6.28 -1.75 13.16
N PRO A 100 5.45 -0.78 13.54
CA PRO A 100 4.62 -0.88 14.74
C PRO A 100 3.49 -1.90 14.57
N PHE A 101 3.16 -2.64 15.65
CA PHE A 101 2.04 -3.57 15.71
C PHE A 101 0.71 -2.83 15.92
N THR A 102 0.29 -2.05 14.92
CA THR A 102 -0.95 -1.27 15.00
C THR A 102 -1.61 -1.10 13.64
N LEU A 103 -2.93 -1.08 13.63
CA LEU A 103 -3.75 -0.73 12.45
C LEU A 103 -3.86 0.80 12.26
N ALA A 104 -3.61 1.57 13.33
CA ALA A 104 -3.70 3.03 13.28
C ALA A 104 -2.56 3.68 12.48
N SER A 105 -2.77 4.89 12.00
CA SER A 105 -1.70 5.71 11.40
C SER A 105 -0.65 6.07 12.46
N VAL A 106 0.64 6.03 12.05
CA VAL A 106 1.78 6.42 12.90
C VAL A 106 2.57 7.48 12.15
N PRO A 107 2.45 8.76 12.52
CA PRO A 107 3.05 9.88 11.77
C PRO A 107 4.57 9.79 11.63
N ASP A 108 5.27 9.24 12.63
CA ASP A 108 6.73 9.13 12.65
C ASP A 108 7.28 7.95 11.84
N TYR A 109 6.41 7.11 11.28
CA TYR A 109 6.83 5.98 10.46
C TYR A 109 6.92 6.39 8.98
N PRO A 110 8.01 6.05 8.25
CA PRO A 110 8.26 6.52 6.88
C PRO A 110 7.30 5.97 5.83
N ALA A 111 6.45 5.01 6.18
CA ALA A 111 5.44 4.43 5.28
C ALA A 111 4.05 4.52 5.90
N ASP A 112 3.10 5.07 5.17
CA ASP A 112 1.69 5.10 5.58
C ASP A 112 0.75 4.96 4.39
N LEU A 113 -0.48 4.53 4.69
CA LEU A 113 -1.58 4.41 3.74
C LEU A 113 -2.79 5.14 4.31
N GLU A 114 -3.29 6.12 3.57
CA GLU A 114 -4.51 6.83 3.89
C GLU A 114 -5.53 6.63 2.78
N VAL A 115 -6.77 6.41 3.16
CA VAL A 115 -7.92 6.29 2.25
C VAL A 115 -9.01 7.21 2.76
N ASP A 116 -9.48 8.10 1.89
CA ASP A 116 -10.57 9.01 2.25
C ASP A 116 -11.86 8.24 2.39
N TYR A 117 -12.57 8.48 3.51
CA TYR A 117 -13.85 7.84 3.76
C TYR A 117 -14.92 8.34 2.79
N PRO A 118 -15.63 7.46 2.06
CA PRO A 118 -16.71 7.88 1.17
C PRO A 118 -17.92 8.35 1.96
N GLU A 119 -18.36 9.58 1.75
CA GLU A 119 -19.56 10.12 2.42
C GLU A 119 -20.85 9.40 1.99
N SER A 120 -20.91 8.99 0.73
CA SER A 120 -22.02 8.20 0.16
C SER A 120 -21.51 7.30 -0.95
N LEU A 121 -22.02 6.08 -1.00
CA LEU A 121 -21.76 5.15 -2.10
C LEU A 121 -22.97 5.20 -3.04
N THR A 122 -22.75 5.64 -4.26
CA THR A 122 -23.77 6.18 -5.17
C THR A 122 -24.74 5.13 -5.70
N ASN A 123 -24.44 3.83 -5.73
CA ASN A 123 -25.32 2.87 -6.37
C ASN A 123 -25.24 1.46 -5.78
N ARG A 124 -26.28 1.09 -5.03
CA ARG A 124 -26.44 -0.24 -4.41
C ARG A 124 -26.49 -1.37 -5.45
N ALA A 125 -27.10 -1.11 -6.60
CA ALA A 125 -27.24 -2.10 -7.67
C ALA A 125 -25.93 -2.45 -8.37
N VAL A 126 -24.91 -1.58 -8.26
CA VAL A 126 -23.62 -1.71 -8.96
C VAL A 126 -22.59 -2.48 -8.11
N LEU A 127 -22.89 -2.89 -6.88
CA LEU A 127 -21.93 -3.59 -6.02
C LEU A 127 -21.39 -4.88 -6.66
N LEU A 128 -22.26 -5.68 -7.26
CA LEU A 128 -21.89 -6.92 -7.94
C LEU A 128 -21.09 -6.62 -9.22
N GLN A 129 -21.51 -5.57 -9.93
CA GLN A 129 -20.83 -5.11 -11.15
C GLN A 129 -19.40 -4.64 -10.86
N ARG A 130 -19.14 -4.04 -9.68
CA ARG A 130 -17.78 -3.61 -9.27
C ARG A 130 -16.83 -4.78 -9.12
N TRP A 131 -17.26 -5.87 -8.53
CA TRP A 131 -16.42 -7.06 -8.45
C TRP A 131 -16.14 -7.62 -9.84
N LEU A 132 -17.13 -7.67 -10.72
CA LEU A 132 -16.95 -8.11 -12.09
C LEU A 132 -15.98 -7.20 -12.87
N LEU A 133 -16.11 -5.88 -12.72
CA LEU A 133 -15.19 -4.90 -13.29
C LEU A 133 -13.81 -4.92 -12.64
N GLY A 134 -13.72 -5.32 -11.38
CA GLY A 134 -12.45 -5.49 -10.65
C GLY A 134 -11.67 -6.73 -11.06
N LEU A 135 -12.33 -7.78 -11.58
CA LEU A 135 -11.68 -9.04 -11.96
C LEU A 135 -10.51 -8.85 -12.93
N PRO A 136 -10.64 -8.12 -14.06
CA PRO A 136 -9.52 -7.90 -14.97
C PRO A 136 -8.34 -7.18 -14.30
N GLN A 137 -8.63 -6.25 -13.40
CA GLN A 137 -7.60 -5.55 -12.61
C GLN A 137 -6.89 -6.50 -11.63
N ILE A 138 -7.65 -7.36 -10.96
CA ILE A 138 -7.10 -8.39 -10.05
C ILE A 138 -6.19 -9.34 -10.83
N ILE A 139 -6.65 -9.84 -11.98
CA ILE A 139 -5.85 -10.73 -12.83
C ILE A 139 -4.55 -10.04 -13.26
N LEU A 140 -4.63 -8.76 -13.64
CA LEU A 140 -3.46 -7.99 -14.02
C LEU A 140 -2.51 -7.76 -12.83
N CYS A 141 -3.04 -7.45 -11.64
CA CYS A 141 -2.22 -7.37 -10.40
C CYS A 141 -1.48 -8.68 -10.13
N TRP A 142 -2.17 -9.82 -10.29
CA TRP A 142 -1.56 -11.13 -10.08
C TRP A 142 -0.49 -11.45 -11.14
N SER A 143 -0.73 -11.08 -12.40
CA SER A 143 0.24 -11.28 -13.49
C SER A 143 1.51 -10.43 -13.33
N LEU A 144 1.39 -9.28 -12.70
CA LEU A 144 2.52 -8.39 -12.40
C LEU A 144 3.31 -8.80 -11.15
N GLU A 145 2.80 -9.70 -10.31
CA GLU A 145 3.48 -10.13 -9.09
C GLU A 145 4.88 -10.73 -9.34
N PRO A 146 5.09 -11.67 -10.29
CA PRO A 146 6.43 -12.18 -10.60
C PRO A 146 7.38 -11.08 -11.08
N PHE A 147 6.89 -10.13 -11.85
CA PHE A 147 7.67 -8.99 -12.32
C PHE A 147 8.11 -8.09 -11.15
N LEU A 148 7.21 -7.78 -10.24
CA LEU A 148 7.52 -7.07 -9.00
C LEU A 148 8.58 -7.79 -8.18
N GLN A 149 8.43 -9.09 -7.98
CA GLN A 149 9.40 -9.89 -7.23
C GLN A 149 10.78 -9.85 -7.89
N THR A 150 10.86 -9.93 -9.23
CA THR A 150 12.11 -9.82 -9.97
C THR A 150 12.76 -8.45 -9.79
N LEU A 151 12.01 -7.35 -9.96
CA LEU A 151 12.51 -6.00 -9.72
C LEU A 151 13.05 -5.83 -8.30
N CYS A 152 12.39 -6.43 -7.34
CA CYS A 152 12.79 -6.39 -5.94
C CYS A 152 14.10 -7.14 -5.69
N VAL A 153 14.29 -8.31 -6.31
CA VAL A 153 15.57 -9.05 -6.25
C VAL A 153 16.69 -8.21 -6.86
N VAL A 154 16.45 -7.61 -8.02
CA VAL A 154 17.44 -6.74 -8.68
C VAL A 154 17.79 -5.55 -7.78
N ASN A 155 16.80 -4.89 -7.18
CA ASN A 155 17.03 -3.77 -6.27
C ASN A 155 17.80 -4.19 -4.99
N ALA A 156 17.53 -5.40 -4.46
CA ALA A 156 18.26 -5.92 -3.32
C ALA A 156 19.74 -6.21 -3.66
N VAL A 157 20.01 -6.82 -4.82
CA VAL A 157 21.39 -7.04 -5.30
C VAL A 157 22.10 -5.69 -5.54
N TRP A 158 21.39 -4.73 -6.12
CA TRP A 158 21.92 -3.36 -6.29
C TRP A 158 22.31 -2.73 -4.95
N LEU A 159 21.42 -2.79 -3.95
CA LEU A 159 21.67 -2.28 -2.61
C LEU A 159 22.88 -2.99 -1.95
N LEU A 160 23.04 -4.29 -2.15
CA LEU A 160 24.18 -5.04 -1.62
C LEU A 160 25.50 -4.61 -2.27
N CYS A 161 25.53 -4.42 -3.57
CA CYS A 161 26.74 -4.09 -4.33
C CYS A 161 27.14 -2.62 -4.18
N ILE A 162 26.16 -1.70 -4.30
CA ILE A 162 26.40 -0.26 -4.40
C ILE A 162 26.13 0.45 -3.07
N GLY A 163 25.14 -0.04 -2.28
CA GLY A 163 24.79 0.45 -0.96
C GLY A 163 23.81 1.61 -0.94
N THR A 164 23.25 1.93 -2.06
CA THR A 164 22.18 2.93 -2.19
C THR A 164 21.02 2.33 -2.97
N ILE A 165 19.81 2.81 -2.71
CA ILE A 165 18.63 2.42 -3.47
C ILE A 165 18.66 3.16 -4.81
N ASN A 166 18.36 2.44 -5.90
CA ASN A 166 18.19 3.07 -7.20
C ASN A 166 16.84 3.80 -7.26
N GLN A 167 16.88 5.12 -7.42
CA GLN A 167 15.68 5.98 -7.43
C GLN A 167 14.69 5.58 -8.52
N GLY A 168 15.15 5.39 -9.76
CA GLY A 168 14.25 5.04 -10.86
C GLY A 168 13.54 3.71 -10.65
N MET A 169 14.24 2.74 -10.04
CA MET A 169 13.67 1.45 -9.70
C MET A 169 12.67 1.57 -8.53
N PHE A 170 12.97 2.41 -7.55
CA PHE A 170 12.07 2.72 -6.45
C PHE A 170 10.79 3.39 -6.96
N ASP A 171 10.89 4.40 -7.83
CA ASP A 171 9.74 5.11 -8.39
C ASP A 171 8.84 4.17 -9.20
N LEU A 172 9.43 3.27 -10.00
CA LEU A 172 8.67 2.25 -10.72
C LEU A 172 7.93 1.31 -9.78
N LEU A 173 8.61 0.81 -8.74
CA LEU A 173 7.99 -0.04 -7.70
C LEU A 173 6.85 0.68 -7.00
N MET A 174 7.06 1.96 -6.62
CA MET A 174 6.03 2.78 -5.99
C MET A 174 4.83 3.01 -6.90
N GLY A 175 5.04 3.24 -8.20
CA GLY A 175 3.96 3.38 -9.18
C GLY A 175 3.08 2.14 -9.25
N ILE A 176 3.68 0.95 -9.34
CA ILE A 176 2.95 -0.33 -9.37
C ILE A 176 2.23 -0.58 -8.04
N VAL A 177 2.88 -0.30 -6.92
CA VAL A 177 2.31 -0.48 -5.58
C VAL A 177 1.11 0.46 -5.38
N ARG A 178 1.21 1.74 -5.71
CA ARG A 178 0.09 2.70 -5.64
C ARG A 178 -1.10 2.19 -6.44
N TRP A 179 -0.88 1.76 -7.68
CA TRP A 179 -1.95 1.19 -8.49
C TRP A 179 -2.58 -0.04 -7.83
N ARG A 180 -1.79 -0.99 -7.30
CA ARG A 180 -2.30 -2.19 -6.59
C ARG A 180 -3.18 -1.83 -5.38
N TYR A 181 -2.77 -0.84 -4.58
CA TYR A 181 -3.57 -0.40 -3.43
C TYR A 181 -4.86 0.30 -3.85
N ARG A 182 -4.86 1.06 -4.95
CA ARG A 182 -6.10 1.61 -5.54
C ARG A 182 -7.05 0.48 -5.95
N VAL A 183 -6.55 -0.56 -6.61
CA VAL A 183 -7.35 -1.75 -6.97
C VAL A 183 -7.88 -2.45 -5.72
N ALA A 184 -7.06 -2.65 -4.70
CA ALA A 184 -7.48 -3.28 -3.44
C ALA A 184 -8.60 -2.48 -2.75
N VAL A 185 -8.49 -1.15 -2.68
CA VAL A 185 -9.50 -0.24 -2.12
C VAL A 185 -10.81 -0.31 -2.92
N TYR A 186 -10.73 -0.33 -4.25
CA TYR A 186 -11.89 -0.46 -5.12
C TYR A 186 -12.62 -1.81 -4.95
N VAL A 187 -11.88 -2.92 -4.97
CA VAL A 187 -12.44 -4.28 -4.80
C VAL A 187 -13.02 -4.48 -3.40
N SER A 188 -12.47 -3.78 -2.40
CA SER A 188 -12.98 -3.80 -1.02
C SER A 188 -14.16 -2.85 -0.81
N LEU A 189 -14.74 -2.32 -1.89
CA LEU A 189 -15.94 -1.46 -1.88
C LEU A 189 -15.76 -0.13 -1.14
N MET A 190 -14.53 0.27 -0.86
CA MET A 190 -14.23 1.52 -0.14
C MET A 190 -14.40 2.77 -1.02
N ARG A 191 -14.34 2.63 -2.36
CA ARG A 191 -14.47 3.72 -3.32
C ARG A 191 -15.28 3.30 -4.53
N ASP A 192 -15.99 4.27 -5.12
CA ASP A 192 -16.86 4.07 -6.30
C ASP A 192 -16.09 4.25 -7.62
N GLU A 193 -15.00 5.03 -7.59
CA GLU A 193 -14.24 5.38 -8.78
C GLU A 193 -13.41 4.19 -9.25
N TYR A 194 -13.55 3.86 -10.54
CA TYR A 194 -12.73 2.82 -11.16
C TYR A 194 -11.27 3.25 -11.19
N PRO A 195 -10.33 2.43 -10.66
CA PRO A 195 -8.93 2.81 -10.60
C PRO A 195 -8.35 2.97 -12.01
N PRO A 196 -7.84 4.16 -12.36
CA PRO A 196 -7.22 4.36 -13.65
C PRO A 196 -5.95 3.52 -13.77
N PHE A 197 -5.68 3.01 -14.98
CA PHE A 197 -4.39 2.37 -15.29
C PHE A 197 -3.28 3.44 -15.38
N ARG A 198 -2.96 4.08 -14.27
CA ARG A 198 -1.86 5.04 -14.18
C ARG A 198 -0.82 4.55 -13.19
N MET A 199 0.42 4.44 -13.66
CA MET A 199 1.59 4.32 -12.81
C MET A 199 2.09 5.74 -12.53
N ASP A 200 1.61 6.35 -11.46
CA ASP A 200 2.09 7.66 -11.06
C ASP A 200 3.48 7.50 -10.45
N LEU A 201 4.49 7.78 -11.25
CA LEU A 201 5.88 7.89 -10.85
C LEU A 201 6.03 9.21 -10.06
N GLY A 202 5.56 9.22 -8.80
CA GLY A 202 5.64 10.43 -7.98
C GLY A 202 7.05 10.70 -7.50
N SER A 203 7.43 11.98 -7.42
CA SER A 203 8.67 12.43 -6.84
C SER A 203 8.84 11.90 -5.40
N VAL A 204 9.98 11.27 -5.15
CA VAL A 204 10.38 10.83 -3.81
C VAL A 204 10.74 12.06 -3.00
N GLN A 205 10.07 12.31 -1.89
CA GLN A 205 10.62 13.20 -0.87
C GLN A 205 11.83 12.51 -0.23
N VAL A 206 13.01 12.88 -0.68
CA VAL A 206 14.26 12.57 0.02
C VAL A 206 14.23 13.39 1.29
N GLY A 207 13.99 12.75 2.43
CA GLY A 207 14.19 13.40 3.73
C GLY A 207 15.65 13.81 3.84
N HIS A 208 15.95 15.10 3.64
CA HIS A 208 17.24 15.67 4.02
C HIS A 208 17.31 15.58 5.54
N GLY A 209 18.03 14.57 6.03
CA GLY A 209 18.56 14.61 7.39
C GLY A 209 19.45 15.83 7.49
N SER A 210 19.00 16.82 8.26
CA SER A 210 19.84 17.95 8.65
C SER A 210 21.03 17.43 9.47
N PRO A 211 22.23 18.00 9.28
CA PRO A 211 23.44 17.63 9.99
C PRO A 211 23.34 17.86 11.48
#